data_4548e5b949557bbb9bebe34f9171f556
#
_entry.id   4548e5b949557bbb9bebe34f9171f556
#
_cell.length_a   1.000
_cell.length_b   1.000
_cell.length_c   1.000
_cell.angle_alpha   90.00
_cell.angle_beta   90.00
_cell.angle_gamma   90.00
#
_symmetry.space_group_name_H-M   'P 1'
#
loop_
_entity.id
_entity.type
_entity.pdbx_description
1 polymer ?
#
loop_
_entity_poly.entity_id
_entity_poly.type
_entity_poly.pdbx_seq_one_letter_code
_entity_poly.pdbx_strand_id
1 'polypeptide(L)'
;INFQKFLGIGGAFTDASAETFYTLSAEKQKEFLRLYFDEKEGIGYSFGRTNINSCDFSSDMYTYVKEGDKSLKTFDIAHDMKYKVPFIKECMAASKGRLKMFVSPWSPPAFMKDNNNMLQGGKLLPEYHQTWADYFVRFIKAYEKVGVPVWGLSVQNEPMAKQTWESCIFTADEELNFIKNYLGPTLHKNNMLNKKLIA
;
A
#
# COMPACT_ATOMS: atom_id res chain seq x y z
N ILE A 1 -15.26 -32.27 -4.49
CA ILE A 1 -14.48 -31.51 -3.51
C ILE A 1 -14.15 -30.19 -4.19
N ASN A 2 -14.58 -29.07 -3.64
CA ASN A 2 -14.19 -27.74 -4.12
C ASN A 2 -12.98 -27.26 -3.30
N PHE A 3 -11.90 -26.93 -3.99
CA PHE A 3 -10.72 -26.27 -3.41
C PHE A 3 -10.89 -24.75 -3.43
N GLN A 4 -9.92 -24.03 -2.85
CA GLN A 4 -9.90 -22.56 -2.89
C GLN A 4 -9.88 -22.04 -4.34
N LYS A 5 -10.55 -20.92 -4.57
CA LYS A 5 -10.55 -20.27 -5.89
C LYS A 5 -9.23 -19.53 -6.09
N PHE A 6 -8.53 -19.83 -7.19
CA PHE A 6 -7.42 -19.01 -7.64
C PHE A 6 -7.91 -17.61 -8.04
N LEU A 7 -7.34 -16.57 -7.44
CA LEU A 7 -7.79 -15.17 -7.63
C LEU A 7 -7.03 -14.43 -8.74
N GLY A 8 -5.82 -14.89 -9.05
CA GLY A 8 -4.96 -14.27 -10.06
C GLY A 8 -3.51 -14.12 -9.62
N ILE A 9 -2.71 -13.52 -10.47
CA ILE A 9 -1.31 -13.16 -10.25
C ILE A 9 -1.11 -11.69 -10.52
N GLY A 10 0.00 -11.12 -10.07
CA GLY A 10 0.33 -9.72 -10.29
C GLY A 10 1.74 -9.36 -9.87
N GLY A 11 1.99 -8.08 -9.77
CA GLY A 11 3.30 -7.52 -9.42
C GLY A 11 3.21 -6.31 -8.49
N ALA A 12 4.38 -5.79 -8.14
CA ALA A 12 4.51 -4.61 -7.29
C ALA A 12 4.36 -3.32 -8.11
N PHE A 13 3.62 -2.37 -7.56
CA PHE A 13 3.43 -1.03 -8.07
C PHE A 13 4.14 -0.05 -7.14
N THR A 14 5.46 -0.02 -7.23
CA THR A 14 6.35 0.84 -6.42
C THR A 14 6.60 2.17 -7.11
N ASP A 15 7.20 3.12 -6.39
CA ASP A 15 7.64 4.39 -6.96
C ASP A 15 8.63 4.16 -8.11
N ALA A 16 9.64 3.28 -7.90
CA ALA A 16 10.62 2.92 -8.93
C ALA A 16 9.97 2.33 -10.19
N SER A 17 8.97 1.46 -10.04
CA SER A 17 8.27 0.89 -11.20
C SER A 17 7.50 1.95 -11.99
N ALA A 18 6.84 2.88 -11.29
CA ALA A 18 6.09 3.97 -11.91
C ALA A 18 7.03 4.96 -12.60
N GLU A 19 8.09 5.38 -11.94
CA GLU A 19 9.10 6.29 -12.50
C GLU A 19 9.76 5.69 -13.74
N THR A 20 10.18 4.42 -13.67
CA THR A 20 10.77 3.71 -14.81
C THR A 20 9.79 3.62 -15.97
N PHE A 21 8.51 3.31 -15.72
CA PHE A 21 7.50 3.27 -16.77
C PHE A 21 7.41 4.59 -17.53
N TYR A 22 7.45 5.73 -16.85
CA TYR A 22 7.39 7.05 -17.50
C TYR A 22 8.71 7.49 -18.18
N THR A 23 9.81 6.76 -18.01
CA THR A 23 11.02 6.96 -18.85
C THR A 23 10.91 6.31 -20.22
N LEU A 24 10.00 5.37 -20.40
CA LEU A 24 9.80 4.67 -21.66
C LEU A 24 9.13 5.58 -22.70
N SER A 25 9.39 5.32 -23.98
CA SER A 25 8.63 5.96 -25.06
C SER A 25 7.15 5.56 -24.99
N ALA A 26 6.26 6.39 -25.51
CA ALA A 26 4.82 6.10 -25.53
C ALA A 26 4.48 4.75 -26.20
N GLU A 27 5.26 4.35 -27.21
CA GLU A 27 5.13 3.04 -27.84
C GLU A 27 5.47 1.90 -26.85
N LYS A 28 6.60 2.02 -26.13
CA LYS A 28 7.02 1.04 -25.14
C LYS A 28 6.10 0.98 -23.93
N GLN A 29 5.52 2.10 -23.50
CA GLN A 29 4.49 2.12 -22.47
C GLN A 29 3.25 1.31 -22.90
N LYS A 30 2.78 1.50 -24.14
CA LYS A 30 1.65 0.73 -24.69
C LYS A 30 1.99 -0.76 -24.80
N GLU A 31 3.19 -1.10 -25.27
CA GLU A 31 3.66 -2.49 -25.34
C GLU A 31 3.71 -3.13 -23.94
N PHE A 32 4.27 -2.43 -22.96
CA PHE A 32 4.31 -2.87 -21.57
C PHE A 32 2.89 -3.15 -21.02
N LEU A 33 1.97 -2.19 -21.18
CA LEU A 33 0.60 -2.35 -20.70
C LEU A 33 -0.10 -3.55 -21.35
N ARG A 34 0.07 -3.75 -22.66
CA ARG A 34 -0.46 -4.90 -23.37
C ARG A 34 0.13 -6.22 -22.87
N LEU A 35 1.45 -6.31 -22.76
CA LEU A 35 2.14 -7.55 -22.40
C LEU A 35 1.83 -7.99 -20.96
N TYR A 36 1.67 -7.06 -20.03
CA TYR A 36 1.44 -7.41 -18.62
C TYR A 36 -0.05 -7.49 -18.24
N PHE A 37 -0.93 -6.68 -18.83
CA PHE A 37 -2.30 -6.51 -18.33
C PHE A 37 -3.39 -6.98 -19.28
N ASP A 38 -3.13 -7.12 -20.59
CA ASP A 38 -4.12 -7.72 -21.48
C ASP A 38 -4.21 -9.23 -21.26
N GLU A 39 -5.44 -9.75 -21.13
CA GLU A 39 -5.67 -11.17 -20.83
C GLU A 39 -5.55 -12.10 -22.04
N LYS A 40 -5.60 -11.53 -23.23
CA LYS A 40 -5.56 -12.32 -24.50
C LYS A 40 -4.19 -12.27 -25.15
N GLU A 41 -3.54 -11.11 -25.10
CA GLU A 41 -2.27 -10.86 -25.78
C GLU A 41 -1.07 -10.77 -24.82
N GLY A 42 -1.32 -10.83 -23.52
CA GLY A 42 -0.32 -10.72 -22.47
C GLY A 42 -0.50 -11.75 -21.37
N ILE A 43 0.22 -11.56 -20.26
CA ILE A 43 0.16 -12.47 -19.10
C ILE A 43 -1.06 -12.20 -18.20
N GLY A 44 -1.80 -11.12 -18.43
CA GLY A 44 -3.10 -10.86 -17.81
C GLY A 44 -3.06 -10.62 -16.31
N TYR A 45 -2.12 -9.82 -15.81
CA TYR A 45 -2.07 -9.46 -14.38
C TYR A 45 -3.41 -8.92 -13.89
N SER A 46 -3.88 -9.47 -12.77
CA SER A 46 -5.15 -9.13 -12.13
C SER A 46 -5.00 -8.72 -10.66
N PHE A 47 -3.75 -8.73 -10.15
CA PHE A 47 -3.38 -8.20 -8.84
C PHE A 47 -2.23 -7.21 -8.95
N GLY A 48 -2.28 -6.19 -8.09
CA GLY A 48 -1.20 -5.25 -7.89
C GLY A 48 -1.02 -4.98 -6.40
N ARG A 49 0.23 -4.82 -5.94
CA ARG A 49 0.55 -4.41 -4.59
C ARG A 49 1.28 -3.09 -4.60
N THR A 50 0.83 -2.13 -3.79
CA THR A 50 1.53 -0.85 -3.63
C THR A 50 1.81 -0.55 -2.16
N ASN A 51 2.81 0.30 -1.92
CA ASN A 51 3.25 0.70 -0.60
C ASN A 51 2.40 1.82 -0.01
N ILE A 52 2.18 1.79 1.31
CA ILE A 52 1.73 2.93 2.12
C ILE A 52 2.99 3.56 2.71
N ASN A 53 3.21 4.86 2.49
CA ASN A 53 4.48 5.56 2.70
C ASN A 53 5.59 5.04 1.76
N SER A 54 6.83 5.49 1.94
CA SER A 54 7.97 4.98 1.19
C SER A 54 8.31 3.53 1.55
N CYS A 55 9.06 2.90 0.67
CA CYS A 55 9.62 1.55 0.79
C CYS A 55 11.01 1.51 0.16
N ASP A 56 11.69 0.37 0.23
CA ASP A 56 13.00 0.12 -0.38
C ASP A 56 13.06 0.31 -1.92
N PHE A 57 11.90 0.42 -2.57
CA PHE A 57 11.74 0.76 -4.00
C PHE A 57 11.15 2.16 -4.21
N SER A 58 11.35 3.07 -3.27
CA SER A 58 11.03 4.50 -3.42
C SER A 58 12.32 5.29 -3.65
N SER A 59 12.24 6.35 -4.47
CA SER A 59 13.38 7.22 -4.77
C SER A 59 13.74 8.12 -3.58
N ASP A 60 12.74 8.42 -2.74
CA ASP A 60 12.87 9.24 -1.54
C ASP A 60 12.13 8.60 -0.36
N MET A 61 12.57 8.87 0.86
CA MET A 61 11.83 8.52 2.06
C MET A 61 10.75 9.56 2.31
N TYR A 62 9.49 9.13 2.38
CA TYR A 62 8.35 10.02 2.57
C TYR A 62 7.23 9.39 3.39
N THR A 63 6.38 10.26 3.95
CA THR A 63 5.09 9.91 4.56
C THR A 63 4.01 10.86 4.05
N TYR A 64 2.74 10.52 4.27
CA TYR A 64 1.62 11.36 3.85
C TYR A 64 1.20 12.40 4.88
N VAL A 65 1.93 12.51 6.01
CA VAL A 65 1.68 13.51 7.05
C VAL A 65 2.95 14.24 7.40
N LYS A 66 2.82 15.45 7.91
CA LYS A 66 3.95 16.18 8.51
C LYS A 66 4.37 15.53 9.82
N GLU A 67 5.65 15.69 10.15
CA GLU A 67 6.23 15.22 11.41
C GLU A 67 5.39 15.67 12.61
N GLY A 68 5.07 14.71 13.51
CA GLY A 68 4.30 14.97 14.72
C GLY A 68 2.79 15.17 14.54
N ASP A 69 2.24 15.11 13.32
CA ASP A 69 0.79 15.27 13.11
C ASP A 69 -0.01 14.04 13.51
N LYS A 70 -0.21 13.86 14.80
CA LYS A 70 -1.06 12.80 15.37
C LYS A 70 -2.53 12.88 14.92
N SER A 71 -2.99 14.05 14.53
CA SER A 71 -4.39 14.29 14.12
C SER A 71 -4.66 13.98 12.65
N LEU A 72 -3.62 13.68 11.87
CA LEU A 72 -3.65 13.40 10.44
C LEU A 72 -4.30 14.54 9.61
N LYS A 73 -4.24 15.80 10.09
CA LYS A 73 -4.81 16.96 9.39
C LYS A 73 -4.04 17.31 8.12
N THR A 74 -2.75 17.03 8.12
CA THR A 74 -1.86 17.30 6.99
C THR A 74 -1.77 16.13 5.99
N PHE A 75 -2.62 15.11 6.15
CA PHE A 75 -2.58 13.92 5.30
C PHE A 75 -2.81 14.28 3.83
N ASP A 76 -1.83 13.99 2.98
CA ASP A 76 -1.85 14.27 1.56
C ASP A 76 -1.06 13.21 0.77
N ILE A 77 -1.65 12.70 -0.32
CA ILE A 77 -1.03 11.75 -1.25
C ILE A 77 -0.40 12.43 -2.47
N ALA A 78 -0.11 13.72 -2.42
CA ALA A 78 0.43 14.49 -3.54
C ALA A 78 1.70 13.87 -4.13
N HIS A 79 2.54 13.25 -3.30
CA HIS A 79 3.71 12.49 -3.75
C HIS A 79 3.32 11.42 -4.79
N ASP A 80 2.33 10.59 -4.47
CA ASP A 80 1.90 9.47 -5.31
C ASP A 80 1.20 9.93 -6.60
N MET A 81 0.61 11.12 -6.57
CA MET A 81 -0.08 11.70 -7.73
C MET A 81 0.87 12.03 -8.89
N LYS A 82 2.17 12.10 -8.64
CA LYS A 82 3.16 12.44 -9.66
C LYS A 82 3.35 11.30 -10.69
N TYR A 83 3.52 10.08 -10.22
CA TYR A 83 3.79 8.91 -11.06
C TYR A 83 2.97 7.68 -10.65
N LYS A 84 2.93 7.32 -9.38
CA LYS A 84 2.40 6.04 -8.89
C LYS A 84 0.90 5.88 -9.17
N VAL A 85 0.08 6.86 -8.80
CA VAL A 85 -1.37 6.83 -9.06
C VAL A 85 -1.67 6.86 -10.56
N PRO A 86 -1.08 7.74 -11.40
CA PRO A 86 -1.25 7.67 -12.85
C PRO A 86 -0.89 6.31 -13.44
N PHE A 87 0.27 5.75 -13.09
CA PHE A 87 0.70 4.43 -13.54
C PHE A 87 -0.30 3.32 -13.18
N ILE A 88 -0.76 3.27 -11.92
CA ILE A 88 -1.77 2.30 -11.48
C ILE A 88 -3.04 2.43 -12.34
N LYS A 89 -3.51 3.66 -12.61
CA LYS A 89 -4.73 3.89 -13.41
C LYS A 89 -4.57 3.43 -14.85
N GLU A 90 -3.42 3.61 -15.47
CA GLU A 90 -3.15 3.09 -16.82
C GLU A 90 -3.18 1.55 -16.83
N CYS A 91 -2.55 0.92 -15.83
CA CYS A 91 -2.58 -0.54 -15.68
C CYS A 91 -4.01 -1.07 -15.41
N MET A 92 -4.80 -0.35 -14.59
CA MET A 92 -6.21 -0.68 -14.36
C MET A 92 -7.03 -0.60 -15.66
N ALA A 93 -6.81 0.43 -16.46
CA ALA A 93 -7.48 0.59 -17.77
C ALA A 93 -7.08 -0.55 -18.72
N ALA A 94 -5.79 -0.86 -18.84
CA ALA A 94 -5.28 -1.93 -19.68
C ALA A 94 -5.81 -3.31 -19.25
N SER A 95 -5.99 -3.54 -17.97
CA SER A 95 -6.61 -4.76 -17.42
C SER A 95 -8.14 -4.79 -17.58
N LYS A 96 -8.76 -3.76 -18.17
CA LYS A 96 -10.21 -3.61 -18.28
C LYS A 96 -10.95 -3.68 -16.93
N GLY A 97 -10.35 -3.09 -15.90
CA GLY A 97 -10.89 -3.02 -14.54
C GLY A 97 -10.75 -4.32 -13.73
N ARG A 98 -10.02 -5.33 -14.21
CA ARG A 98 -9.81 -6.59 -13.47
C ARG A 98 -8.74 -6.47 -12.37
N LEU A 99 -7.83 -5.49 -12.47
CA LEU A 99 -6.74 -5.30 -11.53
C LEU A 99 -7.27 -4.95 -10.14
N LYS A 100 -6.93 -5.77 -9.16
CA LYS A 100 -7.25 -5.57 -7.74
C LYS A 100 -6.02 -5.04 -7.02
N MET A 101 -6.15 -3.88 -6.40
CA MET A 101 -5.04 -3.27 -5.67
C MET A 101 -5.01 -3.73 -4.21
N PHE A 102 -3.86 -4.23 -3.81
CA PHE A 102 -3.51 -4.62 -2.46
C PHE A 102 -2.48 -3.62 -1.92
N VAL A 103 -2.60 -3.22 -0.66
CA VAL A 103 -1.73 -2.20 -0.07
C VAL A 103 -1.04 -2.70 1.19
N SER A 104 0.22 -2.30 1.37
CA SER A 104 1.02 -2.71 2.53
C SER A 104 1.93 -1.57 2.98
N PRO A 105 2.04 -1.27 4.29
CA PRO A 105 3.06 -0.36 4.79
C PRO A 105 4.39 -1.09 5.02
N TRP A 106 5.49 -0.38 4.80
CA TRP A 106 6.83 -0.79 5.24
C TRP A 106 7.18 -0.21 6.60
N SER A 107 6.76 1.03 6.87
CA SER A 107 6.92 1.67 8.18
C SER A 107 5.83 2.71 8.43
N PRO A 108 5.36 2.85 9.67
CA PRO A 108 4.70 4.07 10.11
C PRO A 108 5.67 5.26 10.04
N PRO A 109 5.16 6.52 10.05
CA PRO A 109 6.00 7.71 10.23
C PRO A 109 6.92 7.61 11.45
N ALA A 110 8.12 8.18 11.38
CA ALA A 110 9.15 8.06 12.39
C ALA A 110 8.67 8.40 13.81
N PHE A 111 7.90 9.48 13.96
CA PHE A 111 7.38 9.94 15.25
C PHE A 111 6.37 8.98 15.91
N MET A 112 5.87 7.99 15.18
CA MET A 112 4.99 6.96 15.74
C MET A 112 5.75 5.74 16.25
N LYS A 113 7.08 5.70 16.12
CA LYS A 113 7.92 4.54 16.45
C LYS A 113 8.84 4.81 17.63
N ASP A 114 9.16 3.77 18.37
CA ASP A 114 10.02 3.82 19.54
C ASP A 114 11.47 4.22 19.24
N ASN A 115 11.95 3.93 18.02
CA ASN A 115 13.28 4.32 17.55
C ASN A 115 13.30 5.67 16.81
N ASN A 116 12.15 6.37 16.71
CA ASN A 116 11.98 7.63 15.98
C ASN A 116 12.61 7.61 14.57
N ASN A 117 12.50 6.49 13.87
CA ASN A 117 13.09 6.29 12.56
C ASN A 117 12.21 5.35 11.73
N MET A 118 12.00 5.65 10.45
CA MET A 118 11.29 4.73 9.55
C MET A 118 12.12 3.49 9.21
N LEU A 119 13.44 3.59 9.28
CA LEU A 119 14.41 2.53 9.02
C LEU A 119 14.72 1.74 10.29
N GLN A 120 15.48 0.64 10.14
CA GLN A 120 16.07 -0.12 11.24
C GLN A 120 15.07 -0.79 12.20
N GLY A 121 13.92 -1.23 11.69
CA GLY A 121 12.91 -1.88 12.52
C GLY A 121 12.23 -0.88 13.47
N GLY A 122 12.36 -1.09 14.77
CA GLY A 122 11.58 -0.37 15.79
C GLY A 122 10.15 -0.86 15.86
N LYS A 123 9.38 -0.36 16.82
CA LYS A 123 7.99 -0.77 17.09
C LYS A 123 7.05 0.43 17.06
N LEU A 124 5.83 0.20 16.63
CA LEU A 124 4.76 1.19 16.76
C LEU A 124 4.47 1.46 18.24
N LEU A 125 4.53 2.70 18.65
CA LEU A 125 4.24 3.13 20.03
C LEU A 125 2.75 2.95 20.34
N PRO A 126 2.39 2.47 21.55
CA PRO A 126 1.00 2.22 21.94
C PRO A 126 0.06 3.41 21.78
N GLU A 127 0.53 4.63 22.08
CA GLU A 127 -0.24 5.87 21.95
C GLU A 127 -0.56 6.26 20.49
N TYR A 128 0.06 5.60 19.53
CA TYR A 128 -0.19 5.82 18.09
C TYR A 128 -0.98 4.68 17.42
N HIS A 129 -1.35 3.60 18.12
CA HIS A 129 -2.09 2.51 17.52
C HIS A 129 -3.38 3.00 16.84
N GLN A 130 -4.17 3.84 17.51
CA GLN A 130 -5.38 4.38 16.90
C GLN A 130 -5.06 5.33 15.73
N THR A 131 -4.05 6.19 15.88
CA THR A 131 -3.63 7.09 14.80
C THR A 131 -3.19 6.31 13.57
N TRP A 132 -2.44 5.21 13.76
CA TRP A 132 -2.01 4.36 12.65
C TRP A 132 -3.17 3.64 11.98
N ALA A 133 -4.16 3.15 12.73
CA ALA A 133 -5.40 2.59 12.17
C ALA A 133 -6.19 3.63 11.34
N ASP A 134 -6.30 4.87 11.85
CA ASP A 134 -6.93 5.97 11.12
C ASP A 134 -6.14 6.37 9.86
N TYR A 135 -4.82 6.22 9.87
CA TYR A 135 -3.95 6.46 8.72
C TYR A 135 -4.26 5.52 7.56
N PHE A 136 -4.47 4.22 7.83
CA PHE A 136 -4.92 3.27 6.80
C PHE A 136 -6.23 3.70 6.16
N VAL A 137 -7.19 4.13 6.96
CA VAL A 137 -8.49 4.60 6.46
C VAL A 137 -8.34 5.86 5.62
N ARG A 138 -7.48 6.80 6.03
CA ARG A 138 -7.16 8.01 5.25
C ARG A 138 -6.57 7.66 3.89
N PHE A 139 -5.60 6.76 3.90
CA PHE A 139 -4.96 6.26 2.66
C PHE A 139 -5.98 5.63 1.71
N ILE A 140 -6.77 4.68 2.20
CA ILE A 140 -7.79 4.00 1.38
C ILE A 140 -8.76 5.02 0.78
N LYS A 141 -9.30 5.94 1.58
CA LYS A 141 -10.22 6.98 1.09
C LYS A 141 -9.56 7.89 0.05
N ALA A 142 -8.30 8.26 0.26
CA ALA A 142 -7.58 9.11 -0.69
C ALA A 142 -7.36 8.41 -2.04
N TYR A 143 -6.96 7.15 -2.03
CA TYR A 143 -6.78 6.36 -3.24
C TYR A 143 -8.09 6.12 -3.98
N GLU A 144 -9.16 5.75 -3.26
CA GLU A 144 -10.49 5.57 -3.86
C GLU A 144 -11.04 6.87 -4.46
N LYS A 145 -10.82 8.00 -3.80
CA LYS A 145 -11.21 9.32 -4.29
C LYS A 145 -10.56 9.66 -5.64
N VAL A 146 -9.32 9.23 -5.87
CA VAL A 146 -8.61 9.46 -7.14
C VAL A 146 -8.80 8.33 -8.16
N GLY A 147 -9.71 7.39 -7.88
CA GLY A 147 -10.12 6.34 -8.81
C GLY A 147 -9.27 5.06 -8.74
N VAL A 148 -8.58 4.83 -7.63
CA VAL A 148 -7.83 3.59 -7.35
C VAL A 148 -8.52 2.83 -6.20
N PRO A 149 -9.49 1.94 -6.49
CA PRO A 149 -10.16 1.17 -5.45
C PRO A 149 -9.20 0.17 -4.80
N VAL A 150 -9.14 0.17 -3.47
CA VAL A 150 -8.34 -0.75 -2.68
C VAL A 150 -9.14 -2.02 -2.42
N TRP A 151 -8.64 -3.17 -2.86
CA TRP A 151 -9.25 -4.47 -2.64
C TRP A 151 -8.91 -5.06 -1.27
N GLY A 152 -7.68 -4.90 -0.83
CA GLY A 152 -7.20 -5.47 0.43
C GLY A 152 -5.94 -4.79 0.94
N LEU A 153 -5.56 -5.13 2.16
CA LEU A 153 -4.40 -4.58 2.87
C LEU A 153 -3.74 -5.63 3.75
N SER A 154 -2.43 -5.49 3.99
CA SER A 154 -1.75 -6.14 5.10
C SER A 154 -1.43 -5.15 6.21
N VAL A 155 -1.26 -5.66 7.42
CA VAL A 155 -0.91 -4.84 8.57
C VAL A 155 0.50 -4.28 8.44
N GLN A 156 1.45 -5.13 8.02
CA GLN A 156 2.85 -4.77 7.91
C GLN A 156 3.53 -5.59 6.80
N ASN A 157 4.48 -5.00 6.08
CA ASN A 157 5.43 -5.73 5.25
C ASN A 157 6.51 -6.34 6.14
N GLU A 158 6.80 -7.64 5.98
CA GLU A 158 7.88 -8.33 6.70
C GLU A 158 7.91 -8.03 8.21
N PRO A 159 6.85 -8.35 8.98
CA PRO A 159 6.68 -7.86 10.35
C PRO A 159 7.78 -8.30 11.32
N MET A 160 8.54 -9.34 10.99
CA MET A 160 9.64 -9.84 11.84
C MET A 160 11.03 -9.41 11.34
N ALA A 161 11.12 -8.65 10.26
CA ALA A 161 12.37 -8.27 9.64
C ALA A 161 12.82 -6.85 10.04
N LYS A 162 13.98 -6.76 10.68
CA LYS A 162 14.69 -5.49 10.88
C LYS A 162 15.56 -5.22 9.65
N GLN A 163 15.22 -4.18 8.90
CA GLN A 163 15.90 -3.85 7.65
C GLN A 163 16.63 -2.51 7.74
N THR A 164 17.60 -2.30 6.85
CA THR A 164 18.29 -1.00 6.69
C THR A 164 17.46 0.05 5.94
N TRP A 165 16.38 -0.37 5.33
CA TRP A 165 15.32 0.44 4.72
C TRP A 165 14.10 0.51 5.64
N GLU A 166 12.97 1.06 5.14
CA GLU A 166 11.73 1.18 5.90
C GLU A 166 11.30 -0.19 6.43
N SER A 167 11.10 -0.26 7.73
CA SER A 167 10.68 -1.48 8.41
C SER A 167 10.08 -1.17 9.78
N CYS A 168 9.20 -2.02 10.24
CA CYS A 168 8.60 -1.95 11.57
C CYS A 168 8.33 -3.35 12.09
N ILE A 169 8.74 -3.62 13.33
CA ILE A 169 8.62 -4.94 13.93
C ILE A 169 7.24 -5.10 14.58
N PHE A 170 6.57 -6.18 14.22
CA PHE A 170 5.40 -6.70 14.90
C PHE A 170 5.60 -8.17 15.23
N THR A 171 5.37 -8.56 16.47
CA THR A 171 5.16 -9.98 16.80
C THR A 171 3.74 -10.38 16.41
N ALA A 172 3.45 -11.67 16.32
CA ALA A 172 2.11 -12.16 16.03
C ALA A 172 1.07 -11.63 17.03
N ASP A 173 1.41 -11.54 18.33
CA ASP A 173 0.52 -11.00 19.36
C ASP A 173 0.30 -9.49 19.22
N GLU A 174 1.33 -8.73 18.85
CA GLU A 174 1.21 -7.28 18.59
C GLU A 174 0.33 -7.02 17.35
N GLU A 175 0.53 -7.80 16.30
CA GLU A 175 -0.29 -7.70 15.08
C GLU A 175 -1.74 -8.08 15.37
N LEU A 176 -1.97 -9.20 16.09
CA LEU A 176 -3.31 -9.61 16.55
C LEU A 176 -3.97 -8.50 17.39
N ASN A 177 -3.25 -7.93 18.36
CA ASN A 177 -3.76 -6.84 19.19
C ASN A 177 -4.13 -5.61 18.35
N PHE A 178 -3.27 -5.22 17.40
CA PHE A 178 -3.53 -4.09 16.51
C PHE A 178 -4.76 -4.33 15.63
N ILE A 179 -4.89 -5.51 15.03
CA ILE A 179 -6.06 -5.87 14.23
C ILE A 179 -7.33 -5.85 15.07
N LYS A 180 -7.32 -6.55 16.20
CA LYS A 180 -8.51 -6.77 17.02
C LYS A 180 -9.04 -5.49 17.66
N ASN A 181 -8.13 -4.65 18.18
CA ASN A 181 -8.51 -3.54 19.05
C ASN A 181 -8.50 -2.17 18.35
N TYR A 182 -7.83 -2.06 17.19
CA TYR A 182 -7.65 -0.76 16.49
C TYR A 182 -8.07 -0.83 15.03
N LEU A 183 -7.36 -1.57 14.18
CA LEU A 183 -7.58 -1.54 12.74
C LEU A 183 -8.96 -2.11 12.34
N GLY A 184 -9.32 -3.28 12.83
CA GLY A 184 -10.62 -3.92 12.55
C GLY A 184 -11.80 -3.03 12.93
N PRO A 185 -11.91 -2.56 14.20
CA PRO A 185 -12.95 -1.61 14.60
C PRO A 185 -12.97 -0.33 13.78
N THR A 186 -11.78 0.21 13.41
CA THR A 186 -11.67 1.42 12.60
C THR A 186 -12.17 1.19 11.17
N LEU A 187 -11.84 0.07 10.54
CA LEU A 187 -12.37 -0.32 9.23
C LEU A 187 -13.90 -0.50 9.29
N HIS A 188 -14.40 -1.16 10.33
CA HIS A 188 -15.85 -1.33 10.56
C HIS A 188 -16.58 0.02 10.64
N LYS A 189 -16.11 0.91 11.52
CA LYS A 189 -16.67 2.26 11.71
C LYS A 189 -16.70 3.09 10.41
N ASN A 190 -15.79 2.81 9.49
CA ASN A 190 -15.69 3.50 8.20
C ASN A 190 -16.35 2.75 7.04
N ASN A 191 -17.16 1.72 7.30
CA ASN A 191 -17.86 0.89 6.30
C ASN A 191 -16.90 0.19 5.30
N MET A 192 -15.74 -0.28 5.79
CA MET A 192 -14.68 -0.91 4.99
C MET A 192 -14.52 -2.43 5.24
N LEU A 193 -15.55 -3.10 5.78
CA LEU A 193 -15.51 -4.55 6.03
C LEU A 193 -15.43 -5.42 4.76
N ASN A 194 -15.67 -4.82 3.61
CA ASN A 194 -15.49 -5.47 2.31
C ASN A 194 -14.01 -5.59 1.91
N LYS A 195 -13.11 -4.85 2.56
CA LYS A 195 -11.66 -4.93 2.30
C LYS A 195 -11.11 -6.23 2.87
N LYS A 196 -10.22 -6.89 2.11
CA LYS A 196 -9.53 -8.08 2.59
C LYS A 196 -8.37 -7.66 3.48
N LEU A 197 -8.40 -8.10 4.75
CA LEU A 197 -7.29 -7.91 5.68
C LEU A 197 -6.46 -9.19 5.71
N ILE A 198 -5.17 -9.07 5.50
CA ILE A 198 -4.20 -10.17 5.48
C ILE A 198 -3.15 -9.88 6.56
N ALA A 199 -2.87 -10.87 7.39
CA ALA A 199 -1.88 -10.87 8.46
C ALA A 199 -0.88 -12.00 8.23
#